data_9163c7205461b9598dede59f134221bf
#
_entry.id   9163c7205461b9598dede59f134221bf
#
_cell.length_a   1.000
_cell.length_b   1.000
_cell.length_c   1.000
_cell.angle_alpha   90.00
_cell.angle_beta   90.00
_cell.angle_gamma   90.00
#
_symmetry.space_group_name_H-M   'P 1'
#
loop_
_entity.id
_entity.type
_entity.pdbx_description
1 polymer ?
#
loop_
_entity_poly.entity_id
_entity_poly.type
_entity_poly.pdbx_seq_one_letter_code
_entity_poly.pdbx_strand_id
1 'polypeptide(L)'
;MTYKNFGKQTSKGFTASATYYIIRRMSERIWWSVRGNLRHGSNELSGIGNRLEMYNSQEREGDNRSTKRYYDGADPDDIWAVRSAGIDPSTGRELFIKKNGELTYDFSFDYEVVVANSRPKVEGVLGTNFSWKGFSCNLDFRYRVGGHSFNSVLFNKVENISTNSLIYNQDKRALYDRWQKPGDKAQFKNIANSTSTPMSSRFVQKDNSLSLEALRIGYEFSPELVHKWGLGSLRLNAYMNDIFRLSTIKMERGTSYPFARSVSFAISLTL
;
A
#
# COMPACT_ATOMS: atom_id res chain seq x y z
N MET A 1 -2.15 -19.69 -28.33
CA MET A 1 -2.39 -18.42 -27.61
C MET A 1 -1.76 -17.32 -28.45
N THR A 2 -2.52 -16.34 -28.95
CA THR A 2 -2.00 -15.29 -29.85
C THR A 2 -1.90 -13.99 -29.04
N TYR A 3 -0.70 -13.45 -28.89
CA TYR A 3 -0.51 -12.13 -28.27
C TYR A 3 -0.84 -11.05 -29.30
N LYS A 4 -1.73 -10.12 -28.93
CA LYS A 4 -2.05 -8.93 -29.72
C LYS A 4 -1.74 -7.67 -28.92
N ASN A 5 -1.12 -6.70 -29.58
CA ASN A 5 -0.92 -5.38 -28.97
C ASN A 5 -2.20 -4.55 -29.17
N PHE A 6 -2.84 -4.14 -28.08
CA PHE A 6 -4.11 -3.43 -28.10
C PHE A 6 -3.99 -1.93 -27.87
N GLY A 7 -2.80 -1.41 -27.55
CA GLY A 7 -2.63 -0.01 -27.29
C GLY A 7 -1.20 0.34 -26.91
N LYS A 8 -0.98 1.57 -26.53
CA LYS A 8 0.31 2.15 -26.11
C LYS A 8 0.14 2.76 -24.71
N GLN A 9 1.13 2.58 -23.86
CA GLN A 9 1.26 3.30 -22.60
C GLN A 9 2.43 4.28 -22.68
N THR A 10 2.15 5.54 -22.39
CA THR A 10 3.17 6.59 -22.26
C THR A 10 3.40 6.86 -20.77
N SER A 11 4.67 6.76 -20.34
CA SER A 11 5.06 7.03 -18.96
C SER A 11 5.94 8.28 -18.89
N LYS A 12 5.62 9.21 -18.00
CA LYS A 12 6.39 10.44 -17.76
C LYS A 12 6.72 10.51 -16.27
N GLY A 13 7.89 10.98 -15.93
CA GLY A 13 8.26 11.13 -14.53
C GLY A 13 9.67 11.63 -14.32
N PHE A 14 10.01 11.86 -13.07
CA PHE A 14 11.35 12.21 -12.66
C PHE A 14 11.73 11.48 -11.38
N THR A 15 13.02 11.28 -11.20
CA THR A 15 13.62 10.77 -9.96
C THR A 15 14.73 11.74 -9.56
N ALA A 16 14.75 12.11 -8.27
CA ALA A 16 15.84 12.86 -7.69
C ALA A 16 16.44 12.08 -6.52
N SER A 17 17.76 12.17 -6.33
CA SER A 17 18.45 11.55 -5.22
C SER A 17 19.53 12.47 -4.67
N ALA A 18 19.73 12.44 -3.35
CA ALA A 18 20.76 13.18 -2.67
C ALA A 18 21.35 12.35 -1.54
N THR A 19 22.63 12.54 -1.29
CA THR A 19 23.33 12.03 -0.12
C THR A 19 24.05 13.18 0.56
N TYR A 20 23.87 13.28 1.87
CA TYR A 20 24.52 14.28 2.69
C TYR A 20 25.32 13.62 3.82
N TYR A 21 26.55 14.04 3.99
CA TYR A 21 27.43 13.56 5.07
C TYR A 21 27.35 14.51 6.24
N ILE A 22 26.73 14.07 7.33
CA ILE A 22 26.59 14.83 8.58
C ILE A 22 27.94 14.86 9.31
N ILE A 23 28.61 13.69 9.34
CA ILE A 23 29.95 13.54 9.94
C ILE A 23 30.82 12.73 8.96
N ARG A 24 32.03 13.21 8.71
CA ARG A 24 33.04 12.50 7.90
C ARG A 24 34.40 12.73 8.47
N ARG A 25 34.77 11.98 9.53
CA ARG A 25 36.05 12.03 10.19
C ARG A 25 36.72 10.66 10.12
N MET A 26 37.48 10.44 9.05
CA MET A 26 38.11 9.14 8.78
C MET A 26 39.19 8.79 9.78
N SER A 27 39.94 9.78 10.27
CA SER A 27 40.99 9.60 11.30
C SER A 27 40.44 9.09 12.63
N GLU A 28 39.22 9.47 12.97
CA GLU A 28 38.51 9.03 14.18
C GLU A 28 37.62 7.77 13.93
N ARG A 29 37.67 7.23 12.71
CA ARG A 29 36.80 6.10 12.26
C ARG A 29 35.32 6.35 12.54
N ILE A 30 34.84 7.59 12.33
CA ILE A 30 33.45 7.97 12.46
C ILE A 30 32.95 8.61 11.17
N TRP A 31 31.82 8.15 10.69
CA TRP A 31 31.11 8.79 9.62
C TRP A 31 29.60 8.55 9.77
N TRP A 32 28.83 9.54 9.35
CA TRP A 32 27.38 9.48 9.32
C TRP A 32 26.88 10.18 8.08
N SER A 33 26.09 9.45 7.30
CA SER A 33 25.46 9.98 6.11
C SER A 33 23.97 9.69 6.14
N VAL A 34 23.20 10.59 5.54
CA VAL A 34 21.80 10.40 5.21
C VAL A 34 21.64 10.45 3.70
N ARG A 35 20.78 9.60 3.16
CA ARG A 35 20.46 9.57 1.74
C ARG A 35 18.95 9.64 1.57
N GLY A 36 18.51 10.30 0.52
CA GLY A 36 17.12 10.34 0.15
C GLY A 36 16.99 10.22 -1.36
N ASN A 37 15.94 9.54 -1.79
CA ASN A 37 15.48 9.62 -3.16
C ASN A 37 13.98 9.90 -3.17
N LEU A 38 13.53 10.50 -4.24
CA LEU A 38 12.12 10.68 -4.52
C LEU A 38 11.84 10.35 -5.97
N ARG A 39 10.67 9.80 -6.22
CA ARG A 39 10.15 9.50 -7.55
C ARG A 39 8.74 10.06 -7.65
N HIS A 40 8.46 10.69 -8.78
CA HIS A 40 7.13 11.08 -9.24
C HIS A 40 6.94 10.58 -10.66
N GLY A 41 5.74 10.13 -11.00
CA GLY A 41 5.43 9.68 -12.36
C GLY A 41 3.94 9.62 -12.63
N SER A 42 3.60 9.67 -13.92
CA SER A 42 2.25 9.48 -14.44
C SER A 42 2.29 8.58 -15.66
N ASN A 43 1.22 7.86 -15.89
CA ASN A 43 1.03 7.04 -17.10
C ASN A 43 -0.23 7.48 -17.81
N GLU A 44 -0.26 7.24 -19.11
CA GLU A 44 -1.41 7.51 -19.95
C GLU A 44 -1.51 6.40 -21.00
N LEU A 45 -2.71 5.86 -21.14
CA LEU A 45 -3.04 4.87 -22.15
C LEU A 45 -3.54 5.56 -23.42
N SER A 46 -3.21 4.99 -24.58
CA SER A 46 -3.65 5.52 -25.88
C SER A 46 -3.73 4.42 -26.95
N GLY A 47 -4.56 4.64 -27.97
CA GLY A 47 -4.71 3.74 -29.10
C GLY A 47 -5.44 2.44 -28.78
N ILE A 48 -6.19 2.41 -27.68
CA ILE A 48 -7.00 1.25 -27.26
C ILE A 48 -8.33 1.24 -28.03
N GLY A 49 -9.00 2.39 -28.13
CA GLY A 49 -10.36 2.48 -28.67
C GLY A 49 -11.32 1.56 -27.89
N ASN A 50 -12.20 0.88 -28.60
CA ASN A 50 -13.18 -0.04 -27.98
C ASN A 50 -12.68 -1.50 -27.82
N ARG A 51 -11.40 -1.75 -28.04
CA ARG A 51 -10.86 -3.14 -28.08
C ARG A 51 -10.89 -3.84 -26.73
N LEU A 52 -10.86 -3.08 -25.63
CA LEU A 52 -10.89 -3.62 -24.29
C LEU A 52 -12.26 -3.46 -23.61
N GLU A 53 -13.32 -3.05 -24.33
CA GLU A 53 -14.64 -2.85 -23.74
C GLU A 53 -15.20 -4.13 -23.12
N MET A 54 -15.08 -5.26 -23.82
CA MET A 54 -15.50 -6.57 -23.28
C MET A 54 -14.70 -6.91 -22.00
N TYR A 55 -13.41 -6.65 -21.99
CA TYR A 55 -12.57 -6.88 -20.81
C TYR A 55 -12.98 -5.96 -19.66
N ASN A 56 -13.20 -4.68 -19.91
CA ASN A 56 -13.68 -3.72 -18.91
C ASN A 56 -15.03 -4.14 -18.32
N SER A 57 -15.94 -4.67 -19.15
CA SER A 57 -17.24 -5.19 -18.70
C SER A 57 -17.08 -6.44 -17.82
N GLN A 58 -16.22 -7.37 -18.20
CA GLN A 58 -15.91 -8.55 -17.39
C GLN A 58 -15.29 -8.19 -16.04
N GLU A 59 -14.35 -7.25 -16.00
CA GLU A 59 -13.74 -6.75 -14.76
C GLU A 59 -14.74 -6.04 -13.85
N ARG A 60 -15.76 -5.42 -14.42
CA ARG A 60 -16.82 -4.69 -13.72
C ARG A 60 -17.87 -5.62 -13.11
N GLU A 61 -18.32 -6.60 -13.87
CA GLU A 61 -19.51 -7.42 -13.59
C GLU A 61 -19.17 -8.86 -13.15
N GLY A 62 -17.93 -9.32 -13.42
CA GLY A 62 -17.48 -10.67 -13.11
C GLY A 62 -17.32 -10.97 -11.62
N ASP A 63 -17.07 -12.26 -11.30
CA ASP A 63 -16.89 -12.74 -9.93
C ASP A 63 -15.67 -12.12 -9.23
N ASN A 64 -14.61 -11.84 -9.99
CA ASN A 64 -13.39 -11.19 -9.52
C ASN A 64 -13.40 -9.68 -9.80
N ARG A 65 -14.45 -8.99 -9.36
CA ARG A 65 -14.62 -7.55 -9.59
C ARG A 65 -13.36 -6.74 -9.30
N SER A 66 -13.00 -5.87 -10.24
CA SER A 66 -11.84 -4.99 -10.15
C SER A 66 -12.27 -3.53 -10.28
N THR A 67 -11.47 -2.64 -9.69
CA THR A 67 -11.62 -1.20 -9.84
C THR A 67 -10.81 -0.64 -11.01
N LYS A 68 -10.21 -1.49 -11.84
CA LYS A 68 -9.39 -1.07 -12.98
C LYS A 68 -10.20 -1.09 -14.27
N ARG A 69 -10.03 -0.05 -15.10
CA ARG A 69 -10.57 0.06 -16.45
C ARG A 69 -9.50 0.62 -17.38
N TYR A 70 -9.58 0.24 -18.63
CA TYR A 70 -8.61 0.61 -19.65
C TYR A 70 -9.31 1.35 -20.78
N TYR A 71 -9.11 2.68 -20.81
CA TYR A 71 -9.62 3.59 -21.81
C TYR A 71 -8.51 4.51 -22.30
N ASP A 72 -8.66 5.07 -23.50
CA ASP A 72 -7.75 6.10 -23.99
C ASP A 72 -7.80 7.34 -23.09
N GLY A 73 -6.63 7.88 -22.75
CA GLY A 73 -6.47 9.02 -21.83
C GLY A 73 -6.48 8.64 -20.35
N ALA A 74 -6.82 7.39 -19.97
CA ALA A 74 -6.80 6.94 -18.59
C ALA A 74 -5.40 6.53 -18.14
N ASP A 75 -5.14 6.63 -16.84
CA ASP A 75 -3.96 6.00 -16.21
C ASP A 75 -4.34 4.55 -15.83
N PRO A 76 -3.52 3.52 -16.14
CA PRO A 76 -3.77 2.14 -15.72
C PRO A 76 -3.85 1.95 -14.20
N ASP A 77 -3.39 2.93 -13.43
CA ASP A 77 -3.48 2.95 -11.98
C ASP A 77 -4.72 3.71 -11.45
N ASP A 78 -5.60 4.20 -12.34
CA ASP A 78 -6.86 4.80 -11.96
C ASP A 78 -7.78 3.79 -11.27
N ILE A 79 -8.44 4.28 -10.21
CA ILE A 79 -9.45 3.53 -9.48
C ILE A 79 -10.81 4.00 -9.96
N TRP A 80 -11.52 3.11 -10.63
CA TRP A 80 -12.86 3.34 -11.12
C TRP A 80 -13.89 2.80 -10.14
N ALA A 81 -14.84 3.62 -9.76
CA ALA A 81 -15.95 3.21 -8.88
C ALA A 81 -17.14 4.15 -9.04
N VAL A 82 -18.31 3.66 -8.62
CA VAL A 82 -19.47 4.53 -8.42
C VAL A 82 -19.26 5.38 -7.18
N ARG A 83 -19.45 6.69 -7.30
CA ARG A 83 -19.33 7.59 -6.17
C ARG A 83 -20.42 7.34 -5.14
N SER A 84 -20.04 7.36 -3.85
CA SER A 84 -20.94 7.16 -2.73
C SER A 84 -20.98 8.41 -1.86
N ALA A 85 -22.16 8.81 -1.42
CA ALA A 85 -22.38 9.81 -0.38
C ALA A 85 -22.39 9.20 1.04
N GLY A 86 -22.17 7.88 1.15
CA GLY A 86 -22.18 7.16 2.42
C GLY A 86 -23.51 6.48 2.72
N ILE A 87 -23.70 6.10 3.98
CA ILE A 87 -24.95 5.51 4.47
C ILE A 87 -25.91 6.63 4.85
N ASP A 88 -27.11 6.60 4.30
CA ASP A 88 -28.16 7.53 4.65
C ASP A 88 -28.60 7.30 6.10
N PRO A 89 -28.51 8.30 6.97
CA PRO A 89 -28.93 8.19 8.38
C PRO A 89 -30.40 7.82 8.56
N SER A 90 -31.26 8.16 7.63
CA SER A 90 -32.70 7.92 7.76
C SER A 90 -33.08 6.48 7.43
N THR A 91 -32.41 5.86 6.48
CA THR A 91 -32.79 4.55 5.92
C THR A 91 -31.77 3.45 6.17
N GLY A 92 -30.52 3.80 6.49
CA GLY A 92 -29.42 2.85 6.60
C GLY A 92 -28.93 2.26 5.24
N ARG A 93 -29.44 2.79 4.13
CA ARG A 93 -29.02 2.39 2.78
C ARG A 93 -27.90 3.27 2.27
N GLU A 94 -27.05 2.72 1.42
CA GLU A 94 -26.03 3.51 0.75
C GLU A 94 -26.63 4.42 -0.31
N LEU A 95 -26.20 5.67 -0.34
CA LEU A 95 -26.55 6.66 -1.35
C LEU A 95 -25.44 6.76 -2.37
N PHE A 96 -25.77 6.56 -3.63
CA PHE A 96 -24.86 6.71 -4.76
C PHE A 96 -25.06 8.08 -5.43
N ILE A 97 -23.99 8.55 -6.08
CA ILE A 97 -23.96 9.83 -6.80
C ILE A 97 -23.85 9.52 -8.29
N LYS A 98 -24.86 9.85 -9.07
CA LYS A 98 -24.85 9.73 -10.52
C LYS A 98 -23.78 10.66 -11.15
N LYS A 99 -23.48 10.46 -12.44
CA LYS A 99 -22.54 11.34 -13.17
C LYS A 99 -22.95 12.82 -13.17
N ASN A 100 -24.25 13.11 -13.19
CA ASN A 100 -24.81 14.46 -13.13
C ASN A 100 -24.87 15.06 -11.71
N GLY A 101 -24.46 14.32 -10.68
CA GLY A 101 -24.46 14.77 -9.28
C GLY A 101 -25.72 14.44 -8.48
N GLU A 102 -26.76 13.90 -9.09
CA GLU A 102 -27.97 13.48 -8.38
C GLU A 102 -27.70 12.27 -7.48
N LEU A 103 -28.42 12.22 -6.34
CA LEU A 103 -28.39 11.11 -5.41
C LEU A 103 -29.40 10.02 -5.80
N THR A 104 -29.02 8.76 -5.61
CA THR A 104 -29.89 7.62 -5.85
C THR A 104 -29.54 6.47 -4.89
N TYR A 105 -30.55 5.65 -4.55
CA TYR A 105 -30.33 4.38 -3.85
C TYR A 105 -30.02 3.22 -4.80
N ASP A 106 -30.19 3.43 -6.10
CA ASP A 106 -30.01 2.38 -7.09
C ASP A 106 -28.58 2.43 -7.62
N PHE A 107 -27.88 1.32 -7.45
CA PHE A 107 -26.53 1.14 -7.97
C PHE A 107 -26.58 0.82 -9.47
N SER A 108 -25.81 1.56 -10.27
CA SER A 108 -25.54 1.20 -11.68
C SER A 108 -24.09 1.46 -12.01
N PHE A 109 -23.48 0.56 -12.75
CA PHE A 109 -22.13 0.78 -13.31
C PHE A 109 -22.06 1.94 -14.31
N ASP A 110 -23.20 2.40 -14.84
CA ASP A 110 -23.27 3.58 -15.69
C ASP A 110 -22.83 4.87 -14.98
N TYR A 111 -22.86 4.85 -13.64
CA TYR A 111 -22.42 5.98 -12.80
C TYR A 111 -20.94 5.94 -12.45
N GLU A 112 -20.22 4.90 -12.91
CA GLU A 112 -18.80 4.71 -12.64
C GLU A 112 -17.95 5.85 -13.22
N VAL A 113 -17.02 6.32 -12.44
CA VAL A 113 -16.05 7.37 -12.80
C VAL A 113 -14.69 7.08 -12.15
N VAL A 114 -13.65 7.75 -12.60
CA VAL A 114 -12.37 7.77 -11.88
C VAL A 114 -12.57 8.50 -10.56
N VAL A 115 -12.40 7.80 -9.44
CA VAL A 115 -12.55 8.36 -8.09
C VAL A 115 -11.21 8.67 -7.43
N ALA A 116 -10.14 8.00 -7.84
CA ALA A 116 -8.79 8.19 -7.31
C ALA A 116 -7.76 7.53 -8.24
N ASN A 117 -6.47 7.64 -7.89
CA ASN A 117 -5.38 6.92 -8.54
C ASN A 117 -4.57 6.15 -7.47
N SER A 118 -4.22 4.90 -7.77
CA SER A 118 -3.51 4.03 -6.82
C SER A 118 -2.02 4.33 -6.73
N ARG A 119 -1.47 5.04 -7.72
CA ARG A 119 -0.07 5.43 -7.72
C ARG A 119 0.16 6.54 -6.69
N PRO A 120 1.22 6.45 -5.86
CA PRO A 120 1.65 7.57 -5.04
C PRO A 120 2.05 8.77 -5.90
N LYS A 121 1.65 9.97 -5.46
CA LYS A 121 2.16 11.22 -6.07
C LYS A 121 3.66 11.36 -5.87
N VAL A 122 4.15 10.91 -4.72
CA VAL A 122 5.58 10.87 -4.40
C VAL A 122 5.86 9.60 -3.62
N GLU A 123 6.92 8.90 -4.00
CA GLU A 123 7.46 7.76 -3.26
C GLU A 123 8.99 7.79 -3.26
N GLY A 124 9.58 7.12 -2.30
CA GLY A 124 11.03 7.03 -2.23
C GLY A 124 11.54 6.31 -1.00
N VAL A 125 12.86 6.39 -0.83
CA VAL A 125 13.57 5.81 0.31
C VAL A 125 14.40 6.90 1.00
N LEU A 126 14.31 6.93 2.32
CA LEU A 126 15.18 7.70 3.20
C LEU A 126 16.07 6.71 3.94
N GLY A 127 17.37 6.82 3.74
CA GLY A 127 18.34 5.93 4.39
C GLY A 127 19.29 6.71 5.29
N THR A 128 19.75 6.08 6.37
CA THR A 128 20.84 6.59 7.18
C THR A 128 21.87 5.50 7.39
N ASN A 129 23.15 5.89 7.28
CA ASN A 129 24.28 5.01 7.49
C ASN A 129 25.20 5.66 8.53
N PHE A 130 25.35 5.00 9.65
CA PHE A 130 26.23 5.43 10.72
C PHE A 130 27.33 4.39 10.94
N SER A 131 28.55 4.85 11.13
CA SER A 131 29.71 3.99 11.47
C SER A 131 30.59 4.69 12.50
N TRP A 132 31.01 3.96 13.52
CA TRP A 132 31.88 4.44 14.56
C TRP A 132 32.71 3.30 15.16
N LYS A 133 34.05 3.41 15.02
CA LYS A 133 35.02 2.47 15.62
C LYS A 133 34.70 0.99 15.47
N GLY A 134 34.24 0.59 14.26
CA GLY A 134 33.87 -0.79 13.96
C GLY A 134 32.37 -1.08 14.08
N PHE A 135 31.62 -0.30 14.87
CA PHE A 135 30.16 -0.39 14.90
C PHE A 135 29.58 0.25 13.63
N SER A 136 28.54 -0.38 13.07
CA SER A 136 27.78 0.15 11.93
C SER A 136 26.29 -0.05 12.15
N CYS A 137 25.51 0.94 11.73
CA CYS A 137 24.04 0.89 11.77
C CYS A 137 23.49 1.51 10.49
N ASN A 138 22.69 0.75 9.76
CA ASN A 138 22.03 1.21 8.55
C ASN A 138 20.52 1.03 8.71
N LEU A 139 19.74 2.07 8.37
CA LEU A 139 18.29 2.08 8.39
C LEU A 139 17.80 2.55 7.02
N ASP A 140 16.80 1.87 6.48
CA ASP A 140 16.14 2.25 5.24
C ASP A 140 14.61 2.34 5.45
N PHE A 141 14.08 3.54 5.27
CA PHE A 141 12.67 3.86 5.35
C PHE A 141 12.11 4.07 3.96
N ARG A 142 11.08 3.33 3.60
CA ARG A 142 10.29 3.62 2.39
C ARG A 142 9.09 4.49 2.75
N TYR A 143 8.87 5.54 1.99
CA TYR A 143 7.69 6.39 2.10
C TYR A 143 6.90 6.42 0.79
N ARG A 144 5.57 6.52 0.91
CA ARG A 144 4.62 6.65 -0.19
C ARG A 144 3.56 7.66 0.23
N VAL A 145 3.28 8.65 -0.61
CA VAL A 145 2.36 9.75 -0.28
C VAL A 145 1.47 10.07 -1.48
N GLY A 146 0.18 10.24 -1.22
CA GLY A 146 -0.79 10.75 -2.18
C GLY A 146 -1.40 9.70 -3.11
N GLY A 147 -1.13 8.40 -2.89
CA GLY A 147 -1.87 7.31 -3.52
C GLY A 147 -3.19 7.02 -2.83
N HIS A 148 -4.00 6.18 -3.46
CA HIS A 148 -5.24 5.66 -2.90
C HIS A 148 -5.28 4.14 -3.09
N SER A 149 -6.09 3.46 -2.31
CA SER A 149 -6.28 2.02 -2.43
C SER A 149 -7.72 1.66 -2.11
N PHE A 150 -8.26 0.69 -2.82
CA PHE A 150 -9.52 0.06 -2.45
C PHE A 150 -9.26 -0.88 -1.26
N ASN A 151 -9.89 -0.59 -0.13
CA ASN A 151 -9.71 -1.38 1.09
C ASN A 151 -10.59 -2.64 1.04
N SER A 152 -10.06 -3.69 0.42
CA SER A 152 -10.75 -4.99 0.28
C SER A 152 -11.04 -5.66 1.62
N VAL A 153 -10.22 -5.41 2.66
CA VAL A 153 -10.48 -5.94 3.99
C VAL A 153 -11.72 -5.29 4.59
N LEU A 154 -11.82 -3.96 4.50
CA LEU A 154 -12.98 -3.22 4.96
C LEU A 154 -14.25 -3.65 4.18
N PHE A 155 -14.14 -3.85 2.89
CA PHE A 155 -15.23 -4.28 2.02
C PHE A 155 -15.70 -5.71 2.32
N ASN A 156 -14.76 -6.68 2.39
CA ASN A 156 -15.09 -8.09 2.53
C ASN A 156 -15.27 -8.57 3.97
N LYS A 157 -14.49 -7.99 4.92
CA LYS A 157 -14.45 -8.48 6.32
C LYS A 157 -15.24 -7.61 7.30
N VAL A 158 -15.63 -6.40 6.88
CA VAL A 158 -16.39 -5.49 7.72
C VAL A 158 -17.78 -5.25 7.12
N GLU A 159 -17.88 -4.81 5.86
CA GLU A 159 -19.18 -4.51 5.24
C GLU A 159 -19.94 -5.75 4.80
N ASN A 160 -19.30 -6.62 4.01
CA ASN A 160 -19.90 -7.81 3.40
C ASN A 160 -19.46 -9.10 4.12
N ILE A 161 -19.75 -9.20 5.41
CA ILE A 161 -19.45 -10.42 6.17
C ILE A 161 -20.33 -11.55 5.66
N SER A 162 -19.72 -12.63 5.16
CA SER A 162 -20.47 -13.82 4.79
C SER A 162 -20.88 -14.62 6.03
N THR A 163 -22.07 -15.20 5.99
CA THR A 163 -22.58 -16.06 7.07
C THR A 163 -21.61 -17.18 7.41
N ASN A 164 -20.98 -17.79 6.40
CA ASN A 164 -20.00 -18.85 6.59
C ASN A 164 -18.71 -18.38 7.29
N SER A 165 -18.43 -17.07 7.26
CA SER A 165 -17.26 -16.50 7.95
C SER A 165 -17.50 -16.24 9.43
N LEU A 166 -18.75 -16.23 9.90
CA LEU A 166 -19.10 -15.92 11.29
C LEU A 166 -18.54 -16.93 12.31
N ILE A 167 -18.18 -18.12 11.87
CA ILE A 167 -17.54 -19.15 12.72
C ILE A 167 -16.07 -18.87 13.01
N TYR A 168 -15.45 -17.93 12.29
CA TYR A 168 -14.06 -17.54 12.47
C TYR A 168 -13.96 -16.21 13.21
N ASN A 169 -12.75 -15.86 13.63
CA ASN A 169 -12.48 -14.55 14.22
C ASN A 169 -12.82 -13.43 13.24
N GLN A 170 -13.63 -12.49 13.70
CA GLN A 170 -14.06 -11.36 12.92
C GLN A 170 -13.21 -10.12 13.19
N ASP A 171 -13.12 -9.23 12.18
CA ASP A 171 -12.54 -7.90 12.37
C ASP A 171 -13.43 -7.14 13.39
N LYS A 172 -12.80 -6.62 14.46
CA LYS A 172 -13.54 -5.87 15.50
C LYS A 172 -14.29 -4.66 14.95
N ARG A 173 -13.84 -4.08 13.83
CA ARG A 173 -14.52 -2.98 13.15
C ARG A 173 -15.90 -3.38 12.64
N ALA A 174 -16.15 -4.67 12.43
CA ALA A 174 -17.47 -5.18 12.03
C ALA A 174 -18.56 -4.91 13.07
N LEU A 175 -18.20 -4.64 14.32
CA LEU A 175 -19.13 -4.34 15.42
C LEU A 175 -19.39 -2.84 15.62
N TYR A 176 -18.56 -1.98 15.00
CA TYR A 176 -18.62 -0.54 15.21
C TYR A 176 -19.07 0.19 13.97
N ASP A 177 -19.55 1.43 14.15
CA ASP A 177 -19.93 2.36 13.08
C ASP A 177 -21.01 1.81 12.13
N ARG A 178 -21.87 0.90 12.63
CA ARG A 178 -22.97 0.34 11.88
C ARG A 178 -24.28 1.08 12.17
N TRP A 179 -25.02 1.31 11.12
CA TRP A 179 -26.36 1.86 11.23
C TRP A 179 -27.29 0.88 11.97
N GLN A 180 -28.01 1.33 12.99
CA GLN A 180 -28.94 0.52 13.79
C GLN A 180 -30.37 1.06 13.72
N LYS A 181 -30.53 2.39 13.78
CA LYS A 181 -31.84 3.05 13.78
C LYS A 181 -31.82 4.37 13.02
N PRO A 182 -32.96 4.87 12.56
CA PRO A 182 -33.06 6.18 11.91
C PRO A 182 -32.43 7.29 12.74
N GLY A 183 -31.60 8.08 12.08
CA GLY A 183 -30.80 9.16 12.69
C GLY A 183 -29.35 8.78 13.00
N ASP A 184 -28.96 7.51 12.95
CA ASP A 184 -27.60 7.08 13.18
C ASP A 184 -26.68 7.51 12.01
N LYS A 185 -25.59 8.19 12.34
CA LYS A 185 -24.50 8.46 11.40
C LYS A 185 -23.53 7.29 11.43
N ALA A 186 -23.56 6.46 10.40
CA ALA A 186 -22.78 5.24 10.36
C ALA A 186 -21.94 5.14 9.07
N GLN A 187 -20.81 4.43 9.16
CA GLN A 187 -19.97 4.13 8.01
C GLN A 187 -20.40 2.85 7.29
N PHE A 188 -21.10 1.94 7.99
CA PHE A 188 -21.48 0.62 7.49
C PHE A 188 -22.98 0.40 7.63
N LYS A 189 -23.52 -0.43 6.72
CA LYS A 189 -24.93 -0.85 6.77
C LYS A 189 -25.26 -1.63 8.06
N ASN A 190 -26.53 -1.80 8.35
CA ASN A 190 -26.98 -2.66 9.44
C ASN A 190 -26.42 -4.08 9.27
N ILE A 191 -25.97 -4.68 10.36
CA ILE A 191 -25.40 -6.05 10.33
C ILE A 191 -26.43 -7.11 9.95
N ALA A 192 -27.70 -6.88 10.24
CA ALA A 192 -28.79 -7.77 9.84
C ALA A 192 -29.08 -7.71 8.34
N ASN A 193 -28.58 -6.70 7.61
CA ASN A 193 -28.71 -6.60 6.17
C ASN A 193 -27.69 -7.50 5.47
N SER A 194 -28.12 -8.67 5.05
CA SER A 194 -27.29 -9.67 4.38
C SER A 194 -27.10 -9.43 2.86
N THR A 195 -27.76 -8.42 2.27
CA THR A 195 -27.56 -8.12 0.84
C THR A 195 -26.12 -7.67 0.57
N SER A 196 -25.52 -8.16 -0.52
CA SER A 196 -24.17 -7.76 -0.87
C SER A 196 -24.13 -6.27 -1.25
N THR A 197 -23.28 -5.51 -0.57
CA THR A 197 -22.98 -4.13 -0.93
C THR A 197 -22.08 -4.11 -2.17
N PRO A 198 -22.37 -3.29 -3.18
CA PRO A 198 -21.53 -3.16 -4.35
C PRO A 198 -20.24 -2.39 -4.04
N MET A 199 -19.23 -2.53 -4.92
CA MET A 199 -17.97 -1.77 -4.81
C MET A 199 -18.22 -0.31 -5.15
N SER A 200 -18.01 0.57 -4.16
CA SER A 200 -18.20 2.02 -4.31
C SER A 200 -16.97 2.79 -3.81
N SER A 201 -16.96 4.09 -4.06
CA SER A 201 -15.87 4.97 -3.59
C SER A 201 -15.75 5.02 -2.07
N ARG A 202 -16.74 4.56 -1.32
CA ARG A 202 -16.75 4.49 0.15
C ARG A 202 -15.59 3.65 0.69
N PHE A 203 -15.13 2.67 -0.07
CA PHE A 203 -14.03 1.79 0.31
C PHE A 203 -12.68 2.22 -0.29
N VAL A 204 -12.66 3.31 -1.06
CA VAL A 204 -11.41 3.89 -1.60
C VAL A 204 -10.84 4.86 -0.57
N GLN A 205 -9.66 4.54 -0.06
CA GLN A 205 -9.01 5.30 1.00
C GLN A 205 -7.66 5.84 0.56
N LYS A 206 -7.26 6.98 1.13
CA LYS A 206 -5.93 7.56 0.90
C LYS A 206 -4.87 6.65 1.53
N ASP A 207 -3.90 6.19 0.73
CA ASP A 207 -2.80 5.31 1.14
C ASP A 207 -1.49 6.09 1.23
N ASN A 208 -1.24 6.66 2.41
CA ASN A 208 0.06 7.20 2.76
C ASN A 208 0.75 6.22 3.70
N SER A 209 2.00 5.90 3.44
CA SER A 209 2.73 4.95 4.28
C SER A 209 4.18 5.33 4.50
N LEU A 210 4.69 4.96 5.67
CA LEU A 210 6.09 4.98 6.05
C LEU A 210 6.44 3.61 6.62
N SER A 211 7.40 2.93 6.02
CA SER A 211 7.85 1.60 6.45
C SER A 211 9.34 1.64 6.78
N LEU A 212 9.75 1.03 7.88
CA LEU A 212 11.15 0.69 8.12
C LEU A 212 11.38 -0.69 7.51
N GLU A 213 11.98 -0.70 6.30
CA GLU A 213 12.13 -1.90 5.49
C GLU A 213 13.36 -2.71 5.85
N ALA A 214 14.44 -2.04 6.24
CA ALA A 214 15.67 -2.72 6.57
C ALA A 214 16.38 -2.05 7.73
N LEU A 215 16.84 -2.86 8.67
CA LEU A 215 17.78 -2.51 9.71
C LEU A 215 18.96 -3.47 9.60
N ARG A 216 20.15 -2.91 9.55
CA ARG A 216 21.40 -3.66 9.65
C ARG A 216 22.24 -3.07 10.76
N ILE A 217 22.67 -3.92 11.69
CA ILE A 217 23.62 -3.59 12.73
C ILE A 217 24.83 -4.50 12.53
N GLY A 218 26.02 -3.92 12.51
CA GLY A 218 27.25 -4.68 12.34
C GLY A 218 28.31 -4.22 13.31
N TYR A 219 29.21 -5.12 13.61
CA TYR A 219 30.43 -4.83 14.36
C TYR A 219 31.62 -5.53 13.71
N GLU A 220 32.62 -4.74 13.36
CA GLU A 220 33.90 -5.20 12.84
C GLU A 220 34.97 -5.07 13.94
N PHE A 221 35.52 -6.18 14.32
CA PHE A 221 36.54 -6.21 15.35
C PHE A 221 37.84 -5.52 14.90
N SER A 222 38.56 -4.95 15.85
CA SER A 222 39.83 -4.28 15.51
C SER A 222 40.84 -5.30 14.97
N PRO A 223 41.64 -4.91 13.96
CA PRO A 223 42.70 -5.79 13.41
C PRO A 223 43.65 -6.32 14.46
N GLU A 224 44.02 -5.47 15.45
CA GLU A 224 44.93 -5.83 16.55
C GLU A 224 44.40 -7.02 17.40
N LEU A 225 43.09 -7.07 17.61
CA LEU A 225 42.44 -8.18 18.35
C LEU A 225 42.38 -9.43 17.49
N VAL A 226 41.94 -9.28 16.25
CA VAL A 226 41.65 -10.40 15.34
C VAL A 226 42.93 -11.13 14.93
N HIS A 227 44.02 -10.40 14.71
CA HIS A 227 45.32 -10.98 14.40
C HIS A 227 45.86 -11.84 15.55
N LYS A 228 45.56 -11.50 16.82
CA LYS A 228 45.93 -12.37 17.97
C LYS A 228 45.24 -13.71 17.93
N TRP A 229 44.13 -13.84 17.22
CA TRP A 229 43.37 -15.08 17.01
C TRP A 229 43.79 -15.81 15.72
N GLY A 230 44.79 -15.30 14.99
CA GLY A 230 45.24 -15.85 13.72
C GLY A 230 44.29 -15.58 12.56
N LEU A 231 43.43 -14.59 12.70
CA LEU A 231 42.43 -14.23 11.68
C LEU A 231 42.78 -12.91 10.99
N GLY A 232 42.47 -12.78 9.71
CA GLY A 232 42.64 -11.56 8.95
C GLY A 232 41.56 -10.51 9.26
N SER A 233 40.31 -10.92 9.38
CA SER A 233 39.20 -10.06 9.79
C SER A 233 38.07 -10.86 10.42
N LEU A 234 37.28 -10.21 11.27
CA LEU A 234 36.06 -10.76 11.85
C LEU A 234 34.99 -9.67 11.90
N ARG A 235 33.82 -9.96 11.31
CA ARG A 235 32.66 -9.08 11.32
C ARG A 235 31.41 -9.86 11.70
N LEU A 236 30.63 -9.30 12.61
CA LEU A 236 29.31 -9.80 12.98
C LEU A 236 28.25 -8.84 12.42
N ASN A 237 27.19 -9.37 11.85
CA ASN A 237 26.05 -8.59 11.36
C ASN A 237 24.74 -9.19 11.84
N ALA A 238 23.80 -8.32 12.18
CA ALA A 238 22.40 -8.66 12.40
C ALA A 238 21.54 -7.89 11.40
N TYR A 239 20.56 -8.58 10.82
CA TYR A 239 19.65 -8.04 9.80
C TYR A 239 18.22 -8.28 10.24
N MET A 240 17.39 -7.27 10.05
CA MET A 240 15.95 -7.37 10.22
C MET A 240 15.25 -6.62 9.09
N ASN A 241 14.27 -7.27 8.47
CA ASN A 241 13.45 -6.67 7.41
C ASN A 241 12.00 -6.49 7.90
N ASP A 242 11.25 -5.61 7.22
CA ASP A 242 9.82 -5.36 7.49
C ASP A 242 9.51 -5.09 8.97
N ILE A 243 10.26 -4.20 9.60
CA ILE A 243 10.22 -3.98 11.05
C ILE A 243 8.90 -3.37 11.46
N PHE A 244 8.47 -2.30 10.78
CA PHE A 244 7.16 -1.71 10.97
C PHE A 244 6.66 -1.00 9.71
N ARG A 245 5.35 -0.81 9.64
CA ARG A 245 4.68 0.03 8.65
C ARG A 245 3.63 0.87 9.36
N LEU A 246 3.75 2.18 9.20
CA LEU A 246 2.72 3.16 9.53
C LEU A 246 1.96 3.44 8.23
N SER A 247 0.64 3.39 8.27
CA SER A 247 -0.19 3.65 7.08
C SER A 247 -1.50 4.32 7.52
N THR A 248 -2.02 5.19 6.65
CA THR A 248 -3.36 5.76 6.81
C THR A 248 -4.45 4.71 6.64
N ILE A 249 -4.15 3.61 5.93
CA ILE A 249 -5.04 2.46 5.79
C ILE A 249 -4.62 1.40 6.82
N LYS A 250 -5.54 1.03 7.70
CA LYS A 250 -5.35 -0.12 8.59
C LYS A 250 -5.53 -1.40 7.77
N MET A 251 -4.43 -1.99 7.34
CA MET A 251 -4.40 -3.35 6.80
C MET A 251 -3.97 -4.28 7.93
N GLU A 252 -4.84 -5.21 8.29
CA GLU A 252 -4.47 -6.23 9.25
C GLU A 252 -3.48 -7.20 8.59
N ARG A 253 -2.25 -7.22 9.11
CA ARG A 253 -1.25 -8.21 8.72
C ARG A 253 -1.55 -9.53 9.44
N GLY A 254 -1.43 -10.64 8.74
CA GLY A 254 -1.52 -11.97 9.35
C GLY A 254 -2.93 -12.52 9.51
N THR A 255 -3.94 -11.98 8.82
CA THR A 255 -5.29 -12.56 8.81
C THR A 255 -5.34 -13.91 8.09
N SER A 256 -4.50 -14.10 7.07
CA SER A 256 -4.40 -15.37 6.32
C SER A 256 -3.18 -16.19 6.73
N TYR A 257 -2.07 -15.53 7.10
CA TYR A 257 -0.84 -16.15 7.59
C TYR A 257 -0.29 -15.35 8.76
N PRO A 258 0.25 -16.00 9.80
CA PRO A 258 0.90 -15.31 10.90
C PRO A 258 2.03 -14.42 10.37
N PHE A 259 2.05 -13.16 10.78
CA PHE A 259 3.17 -12.27 10.46
C PHE A 259 4.34 -12.60 11.39
N ALA A 260 5.34 -13.26 10.86
CA ALA A 260 6.57 -13.55 11.59
C ALA A 260 7.60 -12.43 11.35
N ARG A 261 8.23 -11.98 12.43
CA ARG A 261 9.42 -11.14 12.36
C ARG A 261 10.64 -12.06 12.48
N SER A 262 11.57 -11.94 11.54
CA SER A 262 12.81 -12.69 11.54
C SER A 262 14.00 -11.77 11.77
N VAL A 263 14.94 -12.22 12.57
CA VAL A 263 16.27 -11.59 12.71
C VAL A 263 17.27 -12.62 12.19
N SER A 264 18.11 -12.20 11.27
CA SER A 264 19.18 -13.02 10.71
C SER A 264 20.53 -12.54 11.24
N PHE A 265 21.40 -13.46 11.58
CA PHE A 265 22.76 -13.18 11.97
C PHE A 265 23.73 -13.73 10.93
N ALA A 266 24.79 -12.97 10.65
CA ALA A 266 25.85 -13.40 9.77
C ALA A 266 27.21 -13.13 10.42
N ILE A 267 28.10 -14.09 10.32
CA ILE A 267 29.50 -14.00 10.72
C ILE A 267 30.33 -14.04 9.45
N SER A 268 31.16 -13.03 9.23
CA SER A 268 32.12 -13.00 8.14
C SER A 268 33.52 -13.07 8.74
N LEU A 269 34.32 -14.03 8.28
CA LEU A 269 35.63 -14.34 8.79
C LEU A 269 36.60 -14.49 7.60
N THR A 270 37.77 -13.88 7.70
CA THR A 270 38.89 -14.07 6.78
C THR A 270 40.07 -14.63 7.56
N LEU A 271 40.72 -15.65 7.02
CA LEU A 271 41.91 -16.27 7.54
C LEU A 271 43.15 -15.55 7.05
#